data_9811afabbe83538f4f54199bdc8c2b35
#
_entry.id   9811afabbe83538f4f54199bdc8c2b35
#
_cell.length_a   1.000
_cell.length_b   1.000
_cell.length_c   1.000
_cell.angle_alpha   90.00
_cell.angle_beta   90.00
_cell.angle_gamma   90.00
#
_symmetry.space_group_name_H-M   'P 1'
#
loop_
_entity.id
_entity.type
_entity.pdbx_description
1 polymer ?
#
loop_
_entity_poly.entity_id
_entity_poly.type
_entity_poly.pdbx_seq_one_letter_code
_entity_poly.pdbx_strand_id
1 'polypeptide(L)'
;LNVSRTPVREAMRKLQQDGILVQLDRGGCEIRRMSPNDLRSLYRCRAVLESLAVREAMDRFSEKEAKKLADLIDETQAALDSQEFDRAFALNTRFHDVILEMSNNTYLKHLLTDLRRMILFARSSLMIAAHQSEISSSYAEHLHRVQVDHREILEAMIASDTDRAAARMQEHLFSTGDDMAALAQKLAAR
;
A
#
# COMPACT_ATOMS: atom_id res chain seq x y z
N LEU A 1 31.17 3.17 10.43
CA LEU A 1 31.07 2.60 9.08
C LEU A 1 32.34 2.96 8.29
N ASN A 2 33.12 1.95 7.87
CA ASN A 2 34.34 2.16 7.04
C ASN A 2 33.95 2.42 5.56
N VAL A 3 33.17 3.46 5.31
CA VAL A 3 32.76 3.89 3.96
C VAL A 3 33.18 5.33 3.73
N SER A 4 33.57 5.67 2.49
CA SER A 4 33.92 7.03 2.13
C SER A 4 32.70 7.97 2.22
N ARG A 5 32.93 9.28 2.32
CA ARG A 5 31.85 10.27 2.48
C ARG A 5 30.95 10.37 1.23
N THR A 6 31.48 10.10 0.05
CA THR A 6 30.76 10.24 -1.22
C THR A 6 29.54 9.30 -1.31
N PRO A 7 29.67 7.94 -1.18
CA PRO A 7 28.51 7.07 -1.26
C PRO A 7 27.48 7.31 -0.17
N VAL A 8 27.91 7.77 1.02
CA VAL A 8 26.96 8.16 2.09
C VAL A 8 26.13 9.36 1.66
N ARG A 9 26.75 10.40 1.09
CA ARG A 9 26.04 11.59 0.61
C ARG A 9 25.08 11.25 -0.53
N GLU A 10 25.46 10.38 -1.46
CA GLU A 10 24.61 9.91 -2.56
C GLU A 10 23.40 9.13 -2.02
N ALA A 11 23.61 8.22 -1.08
CA ALA A 11 22.52 7.48 -0.44
C ALA A 11 21.54 8.41 0.30
N MET A 12 22.05 9.40 1.05
CA MET A 12 21.21 10.38 1.72
C MET A 12 20.42 11.25 0.73
N ARG A 13 21.06 11.68 -0.37
CA ARG A 13 20.38 12.42 -1.42
C ARG A 13 19.24 11.61 -2.05
N LYS A 14 19.46 10.33 -2.31
CA LYS A 14 18.43 9.44 -2.83
C LYS A 14 17.27 9.30 -1.84
N LEU A 15 17.54 9.09 -0.55
CA LEU A 15 16.51 9.03 0.48
C LEU A 15 15.72 10.36 0.62
N GLN A 16 16.37 11.50 0.38
CA GLN A 16 15.69 12.80 0.32
C GLN A 16 14.79 12.91 -0.93
N GLN A 17 15.26 12.47 -2.08
CA GLN A 17 14.47 12.44 -3.32
C GLN A 17 13.25 11.50 -3.18
N ASP A 18 13.43 10.38 -2.49
CA ASP A 18 12.34 9.41 -2.18
C ASP A 18 11.40 9.94 -1.07
N GLY A 19 11.66 11.13 -0.51
CA GLY A 19 10.82 11.74 0.54
C GLY A 19 10.92 11.07 1.92
N ILE A 20 11.90 10.19 2.13
CA ILE A 20 12.16 9.48 3.39
C ILE A 20 12.93 10.36 4.38
N LEU A 21 13.85 11.18 3.88
CA LEU A 21 14.59 12.16 4.67
C LEU A 21 14.12 13.58 4.34
N VAL A 22 14.09 14.43 5.34
CA VAL A 22 13.88 15.88 5.21
C VAL A 22 15.12 16.64 5.65
N GLN A 23 15.45 17.69 4.90
CA GLN A 23 16.55 18.61 5.23
C GLN A 23 16.14 19.48 6.43
N LEU A 24 17.04 19.67 7.39
CA LEU A 24 16.84 20.59 8.50
C LEU A 24 17.44 21.97 8.17
N ASP A 25 16.81 23.06 8.62
CA ASP A 25 17.25 24.44 8.39
C ASP A 25 18.65 24.71 8.96
N ARG A 26 19.01 24.04 10.07
CA ARG A 26 20.33 24.16 10.71
C ARG A 26 21.38 23.20 10.15
N GLY A 27 21.10 22.58 9.00
CA GLY A 27 21.93 21.56 8.39
C GLY A 27 21.66 20.16 8.99
N GLY A 28 22.01 19.13 8.18
CA GLY A 28 21.68 17.73 8.49
C GLY A 28 20.33 17.30 7.93
N CYS A 29 19.95 16.06 8.18
CA CYS A 29 18.70 15.46 7.74
C CYS A 29 18.09 14.65 8.88
N GLU A 30 16.77 14.56 8.89
CA GLU A 30 16.04 13.64 9.77
C GLU A 30 15.12 12.73 8.97
N ILE A 31 14.73 11.62 9.56
CA ILE A 31 13.73 10.73 8.99
C ILE A 31 12.37 11.43 9.03
N ARG A 32 11.70 11.50 7.86
CA ARG A 32 10.36 12.09 7.77
C ARG A 32 9.38 11.34 8.68
N ARG A 33 8.70 12.09 9.53
CA ARG A 33 7.56 11.58 10.29
C ARG A 33 6.29 11.84 9.49
N MET A 34 5.58 10.76 9.14
CA MET A 34 4.31 10.87 8.43
C MET A 34 3.19 11.17 9.42
N SER A 35 2.51 12.29 9.22
CA SER A 35 1.30 12.61 9.97
C SER A 35 0.12 11.73 9.53
N PRO A 36 -0.95 11.58 10.35
CA PRO A 36 -2.18 10.92 9.92
C PRO A 36 -2.78 11.52 8.64
N ASN A 37 -2.63 12.84 8.45
CA ASN A 37 -3.12 13.52 7.25
C ASN A 37 -2.26 13.21 6.01
N ASP A 38 -0.95 13.07 6.17
CA ASP A 38 -0.06 12.63 5.07
C ASP A 38 -0.47 11.23 4.59
N LEU A 39 -0.75 10.31 5.51
CA LEU A 39 -1.22 8.96 5.19
C LEU A 39 -2.52 8.99 4.38
N ARG A 40 -3.54 9.74 4.86
CA ARG A 40 -4.79 9.91 4.10
C ARG A 40 -4.54 10.46 2.70
N SER A 41 -3.69 11.45 2.58
CA SER A 41 -3.38 12.09 1.29
C SER A 41 -2.69 11.12 0.33
N LEU A 42 -1.71 10.34 0.80
CA LEU A 42 -1.05 9.30 -0.01
C LEU A 42 -2.04 8.24 -0.50
N TYR A 43 -2.91 7.74 0.40
CA TYR A 43 -3.90 6.73 0.03
C TYR A 43 -4.98 7.28 -0.90
N ARG A 44 -5.37 8.55 -0.80
CA ARG A 44 -6.26 9.21 -1.75
C ARG A 44 -5.67 9.29 -3.16
N CYS A 45 -4.40 9.65 -3.28
CA CYS A 45 -3.71 9.61 -4.56
C CYS A 45 -3.65 8.19 -5.12
N ARG A 46 -3.32 7.21 -4.27
CA ARG A 46 -3.28 5.79 -4.62
C ARG A 46 -4.65 5.30 -5.12
N ALA A 47 -5.72 5.67 -4.44
CA ALA A 47 -7.09 5.28 -4.76
C ALA A 47 -7.49 5.72 -6.17
N VAL A 48 -7.20 6.95 -6.55
CA VAL A 48 -7.49 7.46 -7.90
C VAL A 48 -6.66 6.73 -8.96
N LEU A 49 -5.38 6.54 -8.72
CA LEU A 49 -4.48 5.88 -9.68
C LEU A 49 -4.81 4.39 -9.82
N GLU A 50 -5.11 3.68 -8.76
CA GLU A 50 -5.45 2.25 -8.84
C GLU A 50 -6.87 2.02 -9.36
N SER A 51 -7.81 2.92 -9.13
CA SER A 51 -9.12 2.92 -9.80
C SER A 51 -8.97 3.04 -11.32
N LEU A 52 -8.06 3.89 -11.81
CA LEU A 52 -7.71 3.96 -13.22
C LEU A 52 -7.06 2.65 -13.70
N ALA A 53 -6.15 2.06 -12.89
CA ALA A 53 -5.54 0.77 -13.22
C ALA A 53 -6.59 -0.34 -13.42
N VAL A 54 -7.62 -0.39 -12.58
CA VAL A 54 -8.75 -1.33 -12.72
C VAL A 54 -9.46 -1.12 -14.06
N ARG A 55 -9.79 0.13 -14.40
CA ARG A 55 -10.49 0.44 -15.67
C ARG A 55 -9.72 -0.04 -16.88
N GLU A 56 -8.43 0.27 -16.93
CA GLU A 56 -7.55 -0.12 -18.04
C GLU A 56 -7.22 -1.62 -18.05
N ALA A 57 -7.24 -2.28 -16.88
CA ALA A 57 -7.01 -3.72 -16.76
C ALA A 57 -8.14 -4.55 -17.39
N MET A 58 -9.36 -4.04 -17.42
CA MET A 58 -10.54 -4.78 -17.93
C MET A 58 -10.39 -5.20 -19.40
N ASP A 59 -9.66 -4.44 -20.21
CA ASP A 59 -9.38 -4.80 -21.62
C ASP A 59 -8.57 -6.10 -21.76
N ARG A 60 -7.88 -6.52 -20.71
CA ARG A 60 -7.00 -7.71 -20.66
C ARG A 60 -7.39 -8.71 -19.59
N PHE A 61 -8.51 -8.44 -18.91
CA PHE A 61 -9.02 -9.33 -17.87
C PHE A 61 -9.60 -10.59 -18.49
N SER A 62 -9.14 -11.74 -18.06
CA SER A 62 -9.57 -13.05 -18.53
C SER A 62 -9.76 -14.00 -17.35
N GLU A 63 -10.32 -15.20 -17.61
CA GLU A 63 -10.47 -16.26 -16.59
C GLU A 63 -9.13 -16.62 -15.92
N LYS A 64 -8.03 -16.56 -16.65
CA LYS A 64 -6.68 -16.81 -16.11
C LYS A 64 -6.30 -15.76 -15.08
N GLU A 65 -6.54 -14.48 -15.37
CA GLU A 65 -6.26 -13.38 -14.45
C GLU A 65 -7.23 -13.39 -13.27
N ALA A 66 -8.50 -13.73 -13.50
CA ALA A 66 -9.48 -13.91 -12.43
C ALA A 66 -9.02 -15.00 -11.44
N LYS A 67 -8.60 -16.17 -11.96
CA LYS A 67 -8.05 -17.23 -11.12
C LYS A 67 -6.81 -16.78 -10.35
N LYS A 68 -5.88 -16.09 -11.00
CA LYS A 68 -4.67 -15.56 -10.35
C LYS A 68 -4.99 -14.61 -9.18
N LEU A 69 -5.97 -13.72 -9.35
CA LEU A 69 -6.42 -12.82 -8.29
C LEU A 69 -7.12 -13.58 -7.16
N ALA A 70 -7.96 -14.57 -7.48
CA ALA A 70 -8.61 -15.43 -6.49
C ALA A 70 -7.57 -16.21 -5.66
N ASP A 71 -6.61 -16.86 -6.32
CA ASP A 71 -5.53 -17.60 -5.65
C ASP A 71 -4.76 -16.68 -4.66
N LEU A 72 -4.47 -15.41 -5.06
CA LEU A 72 -3.81 -14.44 -4.18
C LEU A 72 -4.66 -14.05 -2.96
N ILE A 73 -5.97 -13.91 -3.12
CA ILE A 73 -6.90 -13.65 -2.02
C ILE A 73 -6.90 -14.82 -1.03
N ASP A 74 -7.00 -16.05 -1.54
CA ASP A 74 -7.05 -17.25 -0.70
C ASP A 74 -5.71 -17.50 0.01
N GLU A 75 -4.57 -17.32 -0.68
CA GLU A 75 -3.25 -17.39 -0.06
C GLU A 75 -3.06 -16.31 1.01
N THR A 76 -3.57 -15.10 0.78
CA THR A 76 -3.52 -14.03 1.78
C THR A 76 -4.35 -14.40 3.01
N GLN A 77 -5.54 -14.95 2.82
CA GLN A 77 -6.38 -15.41 3.93
C GLN A 77 -5.66 -16.52 4.75
N ALA A 78 -5.08 -17.51 4.07
CA ALA A 78 -4.33 -18.55 4.74
C ALA A 78 -3.13 -18.02 5.54
N ALA A 79 -2.42 -17.03 5.02
CA ALA A 79 -1.32 -16.37 5.73
C ALA A 79 -1.83 -15.58 6.96
N LEU A 80 -3.00 -14.93 6.88
CA LEU A 80 -3.63 -14.27 8.02
C LEU A 80 -4.05 -15.25 9.11
N ASP A 81 -4.66 -16.35 8.73
CA ASP A 81 -5.10 -17.41 9.67
C ASP A 81 -3.90 -18.07 10.38
N SER A 82 -2.75 -18.13 9.69
CA SER A 82 -1.47 -18.60 10.25
C SER A 82 -0.66 -17.52 10.98
N GLN A 83 -1.18 -16.29 11.07
CA GLN A 83 -0.50 -15.12 11.66
C GLN A 83 0.84 -14.75 10.96
N GLU A 84 0.99 -15.12 9.68
CA GLU A 84 2.14 -14.79 8.84
C GLU A 84 1.95 -13.38 8.21
N PHE A 85 1.92 -12.33 9.04
CA PHE A 85 1.53 -10.97 8.62
C PHE A 85 2.42 -10.38 7.52
N ASP A 86 3.72 -10.65 7.52
CA ASP A 86 4.63 -10.18 6.48
C ASP A 86 4.30 -10.82 5.13
N ARG A 87 3.97 -12.12 5.13
CA ARG A 87 3.54 -12.85 3.93
C ARG A 87 2.19 -12.34 3.43
N ALA A 88 1.22 -12.17 4.33
CA ALA A 88 -0.09 -11.62 4.00
C ALA A 88 0.05 -10.23 3.35
N PHE A 89 0.94 -9.39 3.88
CA PHE A 89 1.22 -8.07 3.31
C PHE A 89 1.83 -8.15 1.91
N ALA A 90 2.79 -9.05 1.68
CA ALA A 90 3.41 -9.23 0.36
C ALA A 90 2.38 -9.72 -0.68
N LEU A 91 1.51 -10.68 -0.32
CA LEU A 91 0.44 -11.19 -1.16
C LEU A 91 -0.62 -10.11 -1.47
N ASN A 92 -1.03 -9.35 -0.46
CA ASN A 92 -1.90 -8.18 -0.64
C ASN A 92 -1.30 -7.17 -1.65
N THR A 93 -0.02 -6.89 -1.54
CA THR A 93 0.67 -6.01 -2.50
C THR A 93 0.64 -6.61 -3.91
N ARG A 94 0.84 -7.93 -4.01
CA ARG A 94 0.83 -8.64 -5.29
C ARG A 94 -0.53 -8.61 -5.98
N PHE A 95 -1.64 -8.63 -5.23
CA PHE A 95 -2.99 -8.44 -5.77
C PHE A 95 -3.09 -7.13 -6.57
N HIS A 96 -2.70 -6.02 -5.97
CA HIS A 96 -2.69 -4.71 -6.64
C HIS A 96 -1.70 -4.64 -7.81
N ASP A 97 -0.55 -5.33 -7.70
CA ASP A 97 0.45 -5.38 -8.79
C ASP A 97 -0.08 -6.12 -10.02
N VAL A 98 -0.83 -7.20 -9.84
CA VAL A 98 -1.43 -7.94 -10.96
C VAL A 98 -2.41 -7.06 -11.74
N ILE A 99 -3.24 -6.30 -11.05
CA ILE A 99 -4.18 -5.35 -11.69
C ILE A 99 -3.40 -4.25 -12.43
N LEU A 100 -2.37 -3.70 -11.80
CA LEU A 100 -1.52 -2.68 -12.42
C LEU A 100 -0.77 -3.21 -13.65
N GLU A 101 -0.27 -4.46 -13.61
CA GLU A 101 0.37 -5.12 -14.76
C GLU A 101 -0.61 -5.27 -15.93
N MET A 102 -1.86 -5.65 -15.65
CA MET A 102 -2.91 -5.78 -16.68
C MET A 102 -3.28 -4.45 -17.32
N SER A 103 -3.21 -3.33 -16.58
CA SER A 103 -3.48 -2.00 -17.17
C SER A 103 -2.54 -1.66 -18.32
N ASN A 104 -1.34 -2.26 -18.34
CA ASN A 104 -0.28 -2.01 -19.32
C ASN A 104 0.09 -0.52 -19.49
N ASN A 105 -0.21 0.30 -18.48
CA ASN A 105 0.09 1.72 -18.47
C ASN A 105 1.42 1.98 -17.75
N THR A 106 2.47 2.22 -18.56
CA THR A 106 3.83 2.44 -18.06
C THR A 106 3.91 3.68 -17.15
N TYR A 107 3.20 4.75 -17.49
CA TYR A 107 3.21 5.98 -16.68
C TYR A 107 2.53 5.77 -15.34
N LEU A 108 1.40 5.08 -15.34
CA LEU A 108 0.69 4.71 -14.12
C LEU A 108 1.56 3.85 -13.20
N LYS A 109 2.30 2.88 -13.78
CA LYS A 109 3.25 2.04 -13.06
C LYS A 109 4.36 2.87 -12.40
N HIS A 110 4.92 3.85 -13.10
CA HIS A 110 5.94 4.73 -12.52
C HIS A 110 5.40 5.54 -11.34
N LEU A 111 4.26 6.22 -11.52
CA LEU A 111 3.63 7.02 -10.48
C LEU A 111 3.29 6.19 -9.22
N LEU A 112 2.69 5.00 -9.41
CA LEU A 112 2.35 4.11 -8.31
C LEU A 112 3.59 3.53 -7.62
N THR A 113 4.68 3.26 -8.34
CA THR A 113 5.92 2.76 -7.74
C THR A 113 6.50 3.77 -6.75
N ASP A 114 6.53 5.05 -7.11
CA ASP A 114 7.04 6.10 -6.23
C ASP A 114 6.13 6.31 -5.02
N LEU A 115 4.82 6.38 -5.25
CA LEU A 115 3.82 6.51 -4.20
C LEU A 115 3.85 5.35 -3.20
N ARG A 116 3.97 4.12 -3.70
CA ARG A 116 4.02 2.90 -2.87
C ARG A 116 5.27 2.83 -1.99
N ARG A 117 6.42 3.36 -2.46
CA ARG A 117 7.62 3.46 -1.61
C ARG A 117 7.37 4.32 -0.37
N MET A 118 6.70 5.46 -0.54
CA MET A 118 6.34 6.34 0.58
C MET A 118 5.34 5.65 1.54
N ILE A 119 4.34 4.96 0.99
CA ILE A 119 3.35 4.21 1.77
C ILE A 119 4.01 3.06 2.54
N LEU A 120 4.90 2.30 1.89
CA LEU A 120 5.64 1.20 2.51
C LEU A 120 6.51 1.71 3.67
N PHE A 121 7.23 2.82 3.46
CA PHE A 121 8.01 3.46 4.50
C PHE A 121 7.14 3.86 5.71
N ALA A 122 6.02 4.54 5.47
CA ALA A 122 5.08 4.95 6.51
C ALA A 122 4.51 3.75 7.27
N ARG A 123 4.08 2.71 6.56
CA ARG A 123 3.56 1.47 7.16
C ARG A 123 4.60 0.74 8.00
N SER A 124 5.83 0.59 7.49
CA SER A 124 6.91 -0.06 8.25
C SER A 124 7.18 0.65 9.56
N SER A 125 7.18 1.99 9.56
CA SER A 125 7.34 2.80 10.77
C SER A 125 6.19 2.57 11.77
N LEU A 126 4.96 2.48 11.29
CA LEU A 126 3.78 2.18 12.12
C LEU A 126 3.82 0.75 12.67
N MET A 127 4.22 -0.24 11.86
CA MET A 127 4.29 -1.64 12.27
C MET A 127 5.35 -1.86 13.36
N ILE A 128 6.53 -1.24 13.23
CA ILE A 128 7.57 -1.28 14.27
C ILE A 128 7.02 -0.72 15.59
N ALA A 129 6.32 0.41 15.53
CA ALA A 129 5.71 1.02 16.72
C ALA A 129 4.54 0.18 17.28
N ALA A 130 3.74 -0.46 16.42
CA ALA A 130 2.62 -1.30 16.81
C ALA A 130 3.07 -2.63 17.46
N HIS A 131 4.16 -3.24 17.00
CA HIS A 131 4.74 -4.45 17.63
C HIS A 131 5.16 -4.25 19.08
N GLN A 132 5.44 -3.02 19.46
CA GLN A 132 5.77 -2.61 20.83
C GLN A 132 4.53 -2.30 21.68
N SER A 133 3.33 -2.49 21.15
CA SER A 133 2.06 -2.11 21.77
C SER A 133 0.95 -3.14 21.51
N GLU A 134 -0.10 -3.16 22.37
CA GLU A 134 -1.27 -4.05 22.24
C GLU A 134 -2.19 -3.73 21.01
N ILE A 135 -1.70 -2.99 20.02
CA ILE A 135 -2.47 -2.55 18.84
C ILE A 135 -2.52 -3.63 17.72
N SER A 136 -1.88 -4.78 17.93
CA SER A 136 -1.83 -5.86 16.94
C SER A 136 -3.21 -6.39 16.52
N SER A 137 -4.20 -6.42 17.44
CA SER A 137 -5.57 -6.87 17.16
C SER A 137 -6.29 -5.95 16.15
N SER A 138 -6.17 -4.65 16.32
CA SER A 138 -6.79 -3.66 15.42
C SER A 138 -6.22 -3.73 14.01
N TYR A 139 -4.94 -4.09 13.88
CA TYR A 139 -4.30 -4.29 12.58
C TYR A 139 -4.75 -5.60 11.90
N ALA A 140 -4.89 -6.69 12.67
CA ALA A 140 -5.41 -7.95 12.16
C ALA A 140 -6.85 -7.79 11.63
N GLU A 141 -7.73 -7.12 12.38
CA GLU A 141 -9.09 -6.79 11.94
C GLU A 141 -9.10 -5.97 10.65
N HIS A 142 -8.21 -4.99 10.52
CA HIS A 142 -8.05 -4.23 9.28
C HIS A 142 -7.69 -5.15 8.10
N LEU A 143 -6.74 -6.07 8.26
CA LEU A 143 -6.35 -7.00 7.20
C LEU A 143 -7.49 -7.94 6.78
N HIS A 144 -8.32 -8.39 7.70
CA HIS A 144 -9.51 -9.18 7.36
C HIS A 144 -10.54 -8.37 6.55
N ARG A 145 -10.79 -7.10 6.89
CA ARG A 145 -11.66 -6.23 6.07
C ARG A 145 -11.13 -6.05 4.65
N VAL A 146 -9.81 -5.86 4.52
CA VAL A 146 -9.14 -5.76 3.21
C VAL A 146 -9.41 -6.98 2.33
N GLN A 147 -9.50 -8.20 2.92
CA GLN A 147 -9.82 -9.42 2.16
C GLN A 147 -11.26 -9.41 1.62
N VAL A 148 -12.21 -8.86 2.37
CA VAL A 148 -13.59 -8.69 1.89
C VAL A 148 -13.61 -7.72 0.70
N ASP A 149 -12.96 -6.58 0.83
CA ASP A 149 -12.88 -5.57 -0.24
C ASP A 149 -12.26 -6.16 -1.53
N HIS A 150 -11.19 -6.95 -1.42
CA HIS A 150 -10.54 -7.57 -2.57
C HIS A 150 -11.47 -8.57 -3.28
N ARG A 151 -12.27 -9.35 -2.54
CA ARG A 151 -13.27 -10.25 -3.13
C ARG A 151 -14.33 -9.46 -3.88
N GLU A 152 -14.84 -8.37 -3.32
CA GLU A 152 -15.85 -7.52 -3.97
C GLU A 152 -15.31 -6.83 -5.24
N ILE A 153 -14.03 -6.43 -5.25
CA ILE A 153 -13.36 -5.90 -6.45
C ILE A 153 -13.30 -6.99 -7.52
N LEU A 154 -12.83 -8.19 -7.16
CA LEU A 154 -12.73 -9.32 -8.10
C LEU A 154 -14.10 -9.74 -8.65
N GLU A 155 -15.11 -9.82 -7.80
CA GLU A 155 -16.50 -10.13 -8.22
C GLU A 155 -17.03 -9.13 -9.25
N ALA A 156 -16.77 -7.83 -9.04
CA ALA A 156 -17.17 -6.80 -9.99
C ALA A 156 -16.40 -6.93 -11.32
N MET A 157 -15.10 -7.27 -11.29
CA MET A 157 -14.30 -7.52 -12.48
C MET A 157 -14.80 -8.75 -13.25
N ILE A 158 -15.14 -9.86 -12.58
CA ILE A 158 -15.70 -11.07 -13.18
C ILE A 158 -17.07 -10.78 -13.83
N ALA A 159 -17.88 -9.94 -13.20
CA ALA A 159 -19.16 -9.49 -13.74
C ALA A 159 -19.01 -8.50 -14.91
N SER A 160 -17.77 -8.15 -15.30
CA SER A 160 -17.46 -7.12 -16.30
C SER A 160 -18.06 -5.74 -15.98
N ASP A 161 -18.35 -5.49 -14.70
CA ASP A 161 -18.82 -4.19 -14.19
C ASP A 161 -17.61 -3.30 -13.82
N THR A 162 -17.04 -2.68 -14.85
CA THR A 162 -15.84 -1.84 -14.75
C THR A 162 -16.04 -0.67 -13.79
N ASP A 163 -17.22 -0.04 -13.81
CA ASP A 163 -17.48 1.11 -12.95
C ASP A 163 -17.56 0.70 -11.48
N ARG A 164 -18.24 -0.39 -11.19
CA ARG A 164 -18.30 -0.96 -9.83
C ARG A 164 -16.94 -1.42 -9.36
N ALA A 165 -16.16 -2.13 -10.18
CA ALA A 165 -14.82 -2.59 -9.80
C ALA A 165 -13.88 -1.41 -9.46
N ALA A 166 -13.89 -0.36 -10.29
CA ALA A 166 -13.10 0.85 -10.08
C ALA A 166 -13.55 1.63 -8.83
N ALA A 167 -14.85 1.74 -8.59
CA ALA A 167 -15.40 2.39 -7.40
C ALA A 167 -15.02 1.61 -6.12
N ARG A 168 -15.13 0.27 -6.13
CA ARG A 168 -14.73 -0.58 -5.00
C ARG A 168 -13.23 -0.48 -4.70
N MET A 169 -12.37 -0.43 -5.72
CA MET A 169 -10.94 -0.19 -5.52
C MET A 169 -10.69 1.16 -4.86
N GLN A 170 -11.41 2.19 -5.25
CA GLN A 170 -11.27 3.53 -4.68
C GLN A 170 -11.73 3.57 -3.21
N GLU A 171 -12.88 3.00 -2.90
CA GLU A 171 -13.44 2.91 -1.54
C GLU A 171 -12.51 2.11 -0.61
N HIS A 172 -12.04 0.95 -1.08
CA HIS A 172 -11.07 0.11 -0.38
C HIS A 172 -9.83 0.92 0.05
N LEU A 173 -9.24 1.68 -0.86
CA LEU A 173 -8.02 2.44 -0.57
C LEU A 173 -8.30 3.69 0.29
N PHE A 174 -9.46 4.33 0.19
CA PHE A 174 -9.86 5.39 1.09
C PHE A 174 -10.00 4.86 2.52
N SER A 175 -10.73 3.76 2.72
CA SER A 175 -10.91 3.11 4.01
C SER A 175 -9.56 2.67 4.61
N THR A 176 -8.70 2.04 3.79
CA THR A 176 -7.34 1.66 4.23
C THR A 176 -6.53 2.88 4.69
N GLY A 177 -6.62 4.00 3.98
CA GLY A 177 -5.95 5.25 4.36
C GLY A 177 -6.44 5.82 5.69
N ASP A 178 -7.73 5.77 5.93
CA ASP A 178 -8.33 6.21 7.20
C ASP A 178 -7.94 5.30 8.37
N ASP A 179 -7.93 3.97 8.16
CA ASP A 179 -7.47 3.01 9.16
C ASP A 179 -6.00 3.22 9.53
N MET A 180 -5.13 3.41 8.55
CA MET A 180 -3.71 3.68 8.78
C MET A 180 -3.48 5.01 9.51
N ALA A 181 -4.25 6.04 9.17
CA ALA A 181 -4.19 7.33 9.84
C ALA A 181 -4.70 7.24 11.29
N ALA A 182 -5.75 6.47 11.55
CA ALA A 182 -6.26 6.23 12.91
C ALA A 182 -5.24 5.45 13.76
N LEU A 183 -4.56 4.46 13.17
CA LEU A 183 -3.47 3.73 13.82
C LEU A 183 -2.31 4.67 14.17
N ALA A 184 -1.88 5.52 13.24
CA ALA A 184 -0.83 6.51 13.48
C ALA A 184 -1.20 7.48 14.61
N GLN A 185 -2.47 7.91 14.67
CA GLN A 185 -2.96 8.81 15.71
C GLN A 185 -2.95 8.14 17.09
N LYS A 186 -3.36 6.88 17.19
CA LYS A 186 -3.31 6.10 18.45
C LYS A 186 -1.88 5.92 18.95
N LEU A 187 -0.91 5.72 18.06
CA LEU A 187 0.50 5.58 18.41
C LEU A 187 1.15 6.90 18.84
N ALA A 188 0.72 8.03 18.27
CA ALA A 188 1.23 9.36 18.61
C ALA A 188 0.69 9.92 19.94
N ALA A 189 -0.45 9.41 20.43
CA ALA A 189 -1.10 9.83 21.68
C ALA A 189 -0.51 9.15 22.93
N ARG A 190 0.44 8.25 22.78
CA ARG A 190 1.17 7.54 23.84
C ARG A 190 2.56 8.11 24.05
#